data_57a6c1ffd964166ba43905ef8ae66ab5
#
_entry.id   57a6c1ffd964166ba43905ef8ae66ab5
#
_cell.length_a   1.000
_cell.length_b   1.000
_cell.length_c   1.000
_cell.angle_alpha   90.00
_cell.angle_beta   90.00
_cell.angle_gamma   90.00
#
_symmetry.space_group_name_H-M   'P 1'
#
loop_
_entity.id
_entity.type
_entity.pdbx_description
1 polymer ?
#
loop_
_entity_poly.entity_id
_entity_poly.type
_entity_poly.pdbx_seq_one_letter_code
_entity_poly.pdbx_strand_id
1 'polypeptide(L)'
;MRKLWILACALALPCVASAQWDNINKLQAGQKIQVVEVNSKKDSGTFLSVSDQTISLQGKSGQQTIQRQDVASVKLMENKHRLRNALIGGAVGAGAGAGISAAAWEPRGFAGGRGTGAAFGAAVGFVGGAVVGAIWPSHELIYRTKGP
;
A
#
# COMPACT_ATOMS: atom_id res chain seq x y z
N MET A 1 27.40 31.52 26.60
CA MET A 1 27.69 30.49 25.60
C MET A 1 26.52 29.50 25.32
N ARG A 2 25.56 29.31 26.24
CA ARG A 2 24.39 28.40 26.01
C ARG A 2 23.33 28.95 25.04
N LYS A 3 23.26 30.27 24.82
CA LYS A 3 22.24 30.88 23.91
C LYS A 3 22.60 30.83 22.42
N LEU A 4 23.87 30.65 22.08
CA LEU A 4 24.33 30.53 20.68
C LEU A 4 24.02 29.18 20.06
N TRP A 5 23.90 28.11 20.86
CA TRP A 5 23.58 26.77 20.36
C TRP A 5 22.11 26.59 19.94
N ILE A 6 21.22 27.39 20.55
CA ILE A 6 19.78 27.35 20.21
C ILE A 6 19.51 28.02 18.87
N LEU A 7 20.30 29.04 18.50
CA LEU A 7 20.15 29.70 17.19
C LEU A 7 20.64 28.84 16.00
N ALA A 8 21.64 27.99 16.24
CA ALA A 8 22.18 27.11 15.22
C ALA A 8 21.23 25.97 14.81
N CYS A 9 20.38 25.49 15.73
CA CYS A 9 19.38 24.47 15.44
C CYS A 9 18.16 24.97 14.63
N ALA A 10 17.88 26.27 14.68
CA ALA A 10 16.71 26.84 13.98
C ALA A 10 16.91 27.01 12.47
N LEU A 11 18.17 27.01 11.98
CA LEU A 11 18.49 27.17 10.55
C LEU A 11 18.51 25.86 9.74
N ALA A 12 18.35 24.69 10.37
CA ALA A 12 18.48 23.38 9.69
C ALA A 12 17.15 22.77 9.21
N LEU A 13 16.04 23.48 9.28
CA LEU A 13 14.70 22.93 9.11
C LEU A 13 14.01 23.04 7.72
N PRO A 14 14.53 23.66 6.66
CA PRO A 14 13.78 23.68 5.38
C PRO A 14 14.04 22.53 4.40
N CYS A 15 14.98 21.60 4.70
CA CYS A 15 15.43 20.65 3.67
C CYS A 15 14.59 19.36 3.55
N VAL A 16 13.66 19.08 4.48
CA VAL A 16 12.93 17.80 4.51
C VAL A 16 11.72 17.77 3.58
N ALA A 17 11.16 18.92 3.20
CA ALA A 17 9.98 19.00 2.35
C ALA A 17 10.30 18.76 0.86
N SER A 18 11.51 19.05 0.42
CA SER A 18 11.94 18.85 -0.98
C SER A 18 12.16 17.37 -1.29
N ALA A 19 12.75 16.61 -0.38
CA ALA A 19 13.06 15.19 -0.57
C ALA A 19 11.83 14.29 -0.78
N GLN A 20 10.66 14.70 -0.29
CA GLN A 20 9.42 13.92 -0.50
C GLN A 20 8.81 14.15 -1.88
N TRP A 21 8.93 15.37 -2.45
CA TRP A 21 8.46 15.65 -3.81
C TRP A 21 9.32 14.93 -4.85
N ASP A 22 10.61 14.79 -4.61
CA ASP A 22 11.54 14.07 -5.49
C ASP A 22 11.17 12.60 -5.68
N ASN A 23 10.45 11.99 -4.73
CA ASN A 23 9.95 10.63 -4.89
C ASN A 23 8.90 10.51 -6.01
N ILE A 24 8.18 11.58 -6.34
CA ILE A 24 7.22 11.58 -7.44
C ILE A 24 7.96 11.52 -8.79
N ASN A 25 9.18 12.08 -8.87
CA ASN A 25 10.02 12.00 -10.08
C ASN A 25 10.44 10.56 -10.43
N LYS A 26 10.33 9.62 -9.47
CA LYS A 26 10.59 8.19 -9.71
C LYS A 26 9.43 7.47 -10.36
N LEU A 27 8.26 8.12 -10.46
CA LEU A 27 7.10 7.55 -11.15
C LEU A 27 7.35 7.51 -12.66
N GLN A 28 6.93 6.42 -13.28
CA GLN A 28 7.00 6.27 -14.73
C GLN A 28 5.68 6.71 -15.37
N ALA A 29 5.75 7.39 -16.50
CA ALA A 29 4.57 7.70 -17.29
C ALA A 29 3.80 6.40 -17.61
N GLY A 30 2.47 6.46 -17.51
CA GLY A 30 1.61 5.30 -17.69
C GLY A 30 1.21 4.57 -16.41
N GLN A 31 1.85 4.84 -15.27
CA GLN A 31 1.46 4.26 -13.98
C GLN A 31 0.13 4.84 -13.48
N LYS A 32 -0.71 3.98 -12.91
CA LYS A 32 -1.95 4.43 -12.27
C LYS A 32 -1.67 5.00 -10.91
N ILE A 33 -2.07 6.25 -10.70
CA ILE A 33 -1.91 6.97 -9.44
C ILE A 33 -3.23 7.53 -8.95
N GLN A 34 -3.30 7.75 -7.65
CA GLN A 34 -4.35 8.52 -7.01
C GLN A 34 -3.72 9.71 -6.30
N VAL A 35 -4.16 10.88 -6.67
CA VAL A 35 -3.80 12.14 -6.01
C VAL A 35 -4.95 12.51 -5.08
N VAL A 36 -4.62 12.81 -3.84
CA VAL A 36 -5.56 13.37 -2.86
C VAL A 36 -5.17 14.82 -2.66
N GLU A 37 -6.10 15.71 -2.96
CA GLU A 37 -5.92 17.14 -2.74
C GLU A 37 -6.14 17.52 -1.27
N VAL A 38 -5.68 18.71 -0.90
CA VAL A 38 -5.84 19.26 0.47
C VAL A 38 -7.32 19.41 0.84
N ASN A 39 -8.18 19.69 -0.14
CA ASN A 39 -9.65 19.75 0.02
C ASN A 39 -10.31 18.35 0.16
N SER A 40 -9.51 17.28 0.31
CA SER A 40 -9.96 15.88 0.38
C SER A 40 -10.55 15.32 -0.92
N LYS A 41 -10.47 16.04 -2.04
CA LYS A 41 -10.83 15.51 -3.35
C LYS A 41 -9.84 14.45 -3.77
N LYS A 42 -10.34 13.37 -4.35
CA LYS A 42 -9.53 12.23 -4.81
C LYS A 42 -9.64 12.11 -6.32
N ASP A 43 -8.55 12.40 -7.00
CA ASP A 43 -8.43 12.24 -8.43
C ASP A 43 -7.55 11.01 -8.74
N SER A 44 -8.08 10.12 -9.57
CA SER A 44 -7.38 8.90 -9.98
C SER A 44 -7.20 8.89 -11.48
N GLY A 45 -6.00 8.59 -11.92
CA GLY A 45 -5.69 8.58 -13.34
C GLY A 45 -4.34 7.94 -13.64
N THR A 46 -3.97 8.02 -14.90
CA THR A 46 -2.65 7.61 -15.38
C THR A 46 -1.69 8.77 -15.26
N PHE A 47 -0.56 8.56 -14.61
CA PHE A 47 0.49 9.56 -14.49
C PHE A 47 1.08 9.89 -15.86
N LEU A 48 1.18 11.17 -16.17
CA LEU A 48 1.76 11.68 -17.40
C LEU A 48 3.15 12.28 -17.15
N SER A 49 3.21 13.28 -16.29
CA SER A 49 4.45 13.99 -15.98
C SER A 49 4.35 14.71 -14.64
N VAL A 50 5.50 15.09 -14.10
CA VAL A 50 5.62 15.95 -12.93
C VAL A 50 6.64 17.05 -13.21
N SER A 51 6.41 18.22 -12.65
CA SER A 51 7.35 19.32 -12.56
C SER A 51 7.53 19.74 -11.11
N ASP A 52 8.41 20.70 -10.84
CA ASP A 52 8.65 21.18 -9.46
C ASP A 52 7.39 21.73 -8.79
N GLN A 53 6.41 22.18 -9.57
CA GLN A 53 5.21 22.83 -9.06
C GLN A 53 3.89 22.14 -9.43
N THR A 54 3.89 21.20 -10.37
CA THR A 54 2.67 20.57 -10.86
C THR A 54 2.83 19.09 -11.11
N ILE A 55 1.72 18.35 -10.99
CA ILE A 55 1.59 16.97 -11.41
C ILE A 55 0.48 16.85 -12.44
N SER A 56 0.75 16.19 -13.55
CA SER A 56 -0.21 15.96 -14.63
C SER A 56 -0.64 14.51 -14.67
N LEU A 57 -1.93 14.27 -14.74
CA LEU A 57 -2.52 12.95 -14.84
C LEU A 57 -3.63 12.92 -15.88
N GLN A 58 -3.82 11.78 -16.52
CA GLN A 58 -4.94 11.49 -17.41
C GLN A 58 -6.05 10.83 -16.61
N GLY A 59 -7.05 11.61 -16.24
CA GLY A 59 -8.25 11.13 -15.55
C GLY A 59 -9.34 10.66 -16.52
N LYS A 60 -10.50 10.30 -15.98
CA LYS A 60 -11.68 9.90 -16.79
C LYS A 60 -12.25 11.08 -17.61
N SER A 61 -12.12 12.31 -17.11
CA SER A 61 -12.63 13.52 -17.74
C SER A 61 -11.61 14.23 -18.64
N GLY A 62 -10.46 13.60 -18.89
CA GLY A 62 -9.37 14.17 -19.67
C GLY A 62 -8.11 14.42 -18.85
N GLN A 63 -7.18 15.18 -19.45
CA GLN A 63 -5.94 15.55 -18.77
C GLN A 63 -6.23 16.58 -17.67
N GLN A 64 -5.68 16.33 -16.50
CA GLN A 64 -5.78 17.22 -15.33
C GLN A 64 -4.37 17.56 -14.86
N THR A 65 -4.18 18.83 -14.50
CA THR A 65 -2.94 19.31 -13.90
C THR A 65 -3.25 19.88 -12.52
N ILE A 66 -2.60 19.34 -11.49
CA ILE A 66 -2.80 19.70 -10.09
C ILE A 66 -1.54 20.41 -9.60
N GLN A 67 -1.70 21.53 -8.90
CA GLN A 67 -0.56 22.25 -8.34
C GLN A 67 -0.03 21.55 -7.09
N ARG A 68 1.28 21.61 -6.87
CA ARG A 68 1.96 21.00 -5.73
C ARG A 68 1.35 21.41 -4.38
N GLN A 69 0.98 22.67 -4.24
CA GLN A 69 0.36 23.20 -3.02
C GLN A 69 -0.99 22.57 -2.69
N ASP A 70 -1.70 22.09 -3.72
CA ASP A 70 -3.03 21.48 -3.58
C ASP A 70 -2.92 19.96 -3.34
N VAL A 71 -1.72 19.38 -3.49
CA VAL A 71 -1.49 17.93 -3.30
C VAL A 71 -1.24 17.61 -1.83
N ALA A 72 -2.17 16.89 -1.21
CA ALA A 72 -1.99 16.35 0.14
C ALA A 72 -1.24 15.00 0.13
N SER A 73 -1.53 14.10 -0.83
CA SER A 73 -0.80 12.85 -0.97
C SER A 73 -0.93 12.25 -2.36
N VAL A 74 0.10 11.51 -2.77
CA VAL A 74 0.12 10.73 -4.02
C VAL A 74 0.34 9.26 -3.67
N LYS A 75 -0.54 8.40 -4.15
CA LYS A 75 -0.50 6.97 -3.95
C LYS A 75 -0.39 6.25 -5.28
N LEU A 76 0.49 5.27 -5.36
CA LEU A 76 0.57 4.36 -6.50
C LEU A 76 -0.56 3.34 -6.40
N MET A 77 -1.40 3.26 -7.44
CA MET A 77 -2.52 2.32 -7.51
C MET A 77 -2.11 0.96 -8.09
N GLU A 78 -0.87 0.85 -8.55
CA GLU A 78 -0.33 -0.38 -9.11
C GLU A 78 0.03 -1.37 -8.01
N ASN A 79 -0.63 -2.50 -8.02
CA ASN A 79 -0.48 -3.52 -6.98
C ASN A 79 0.69 -4.48 -7.32
N LYS A 80 1.94 -3.96 -7.29
CA LYS A 80 3.17 -4.74 -7.57
C LYS A 80 3.35 -5.94 -6.61
N HIS A 81 2.69 -5.89 -5.46
CA HIS A 81 2.85 -6.89 -4.40
C HIS A 81 1.69 -7.89 -4.29
N ARG A 82 0.78 -7.91 -5.27
CA ARG A 82 -0.41 -8.77 -5.23
C ARG A 82 -0.06 -10.25 -5.02
N LEU A 83 0.93 -10.75 -5.75
CA LEU A 83 1.39 -12.13 -5.60
C LEU A 83 2.00 -12.37 -4.21
N ARG A 84 2.85 -11.47 -3.74
CA ARG A 84 3.45 -11.56 -2.40
C ARG A 84 2.38 -11.56 -1.30
N ASN A 85 1.39 -10.67 -1.41
CA ASN A 85 0.29 -10.59 -0.44
C ASN A 85 -0.59 -11.84 -0.48
N ALA A 86 -0.84 -12.41 -1.67
CA ALA A 86 -1.54 -13.67 -1.83
C ALA A 86 -0.79 -14.82 -1.17
N LEU A 87 0.54 -14.89 -1.35
CA LEU A 87 1.38 -15.93 -0.73
C LEU A 87 1.40 -15.80 0.80
N ILE A 88 1.54 -14.57 1.32
CA ILE A 88 1.53 -14.34 2.78
C ILE A 88 0.14 -14.70 3.35
N GLY A 89 -0.94 -14.24 2.69
CA GLY A 89 -2.31 -14.55 3.12
C GLY A 89 -2.58 -16.06 3.07
N GLY A 90 -2.11 -16.74 2.01
CA GLY A 90 -2.21 -18.18 1.87
C GLY A 90 -1.48 -18.94 2.97
N ALA A 91 -0.24 -18.55 3.28
CA ALA A 91 0.55 -19.20 4.32
C ALA A 91 -0.09 -19.04 5.71
N VAL A 92 -0.57 -17.83 6.06
CA VAL A 92 -1.30 -17.58 7.31
C VAL A 92 -2.60 -18.36 7.35
N GLY A 93 -3.36 -18.36 6.24
CA GLY A 93 -4.62 -19.11 6.15
C GLY A 93 -4.42 -20.61 6.27
N ALA A 94 -3.37 -21.18 5.64
CA ALA A 94 -3.03 -22.59 5.76
C ALA A 94 -2.69 -22.98 7.21
N GLY A 95 -1.88 -22.19 7.90
CA GLY A 95 -1.51 -22.44 9.29
C GLY A 95 -2.73 -22.41 10.23
N ALA A 96 -3.57 -21.38 10.10
CA ALA A 96 -4.80 -21.25 10.89
C ALA A 96 -5.80 -22.38 10.56
N GLY A 97 -6.00 -22.67 9.27
CA GLY A 97 -6.91 -23.73 8.82
C GLY A 97 -6.48 -25.11 9.29
N ALA A 98 -5.18 -25.44 9.20
CA ALA A 98 -4.64 -26.69 9.70
C ALA A 98 -4.85 -26.85 11.22
N GLY A 99 -4.55 -25.79 11.99
CA GLY A 99 -4.70 -25.79 13.45
C GLY A 99 -6.14 -26.01 13.90
N ILE A 100 -7.08 -25.24 13.33
CA ILE A 100 -8.51 -25.35 13.65
C ILE A 100 -9.03 -26.73 13.28
N SER A 101 -8.75 -27.19 12.06
CA SER A 101 -9.26 -28.47 11.58
C SER A 101 -8.67 -29.65 12.33
N ALA A 102 -7.38 -29.61 12.70
CA ALA A 102 -6.79 -30.66 13.51
C ALA A 102 -7.40 -30.75 14.91
N ALA A 103 -7.76 -29.60 15.49
CA ALA A 103 -8.38 -29.55 16.81
C ALA A 103 -9.86 -30.01 16.79
N ALA A 104 -10.59 -29.66 15.73
CA ALA A 104 -12.01 -29.96 15.59
C ALA A 104 -12.30 -31.35 14.99
N TRP A 105 -11.28 -32.02 14.44
CA TRP A 105 -11.45 -33.29 13.74
C TRP A 105 -11.61 -34.46 14.72
N GLU A 106 -12.81 -35.00 14.82
CA GLU A 106 -13.05 -36.26 15.49
C GLU A 106 -12.82 -37.42 14.52
N PRO A 107 -11.95 -38.41 14.87
CA PRO A 107 -11.72 -39.57 14.02
C PRO A 107 -12.94 -40.50 14.07
N ARG A 108 -13.90 -40.29 13.18
CA ARG A 108 -15.05 -41.18 12.98
C ARG A 108 -15.01 -41.77 11.59
N GLY A 109 -14.83 -43.09 11.48
CA GLY A 109 -14.92 -43.83 10.23
C GLY A 109 -13.70 -43.78 9.32
N PHE A 110 -13.91 -43.99 8.03
CA PHE A 110 -12.93 -44.23 6.98
C PHE A 110 -11.98 -43.01 6.66
N ALA A 111 -12.24 -41.86 7.19
CA ALA A 111 -11.60 -40.61 6.80
C ALA A 111 -10.36 -40.23 7.62
N GLY A 112 -9.53 -41.17 8.00
CA GLY A 112 -8.19 -40.91 8.53
C GLY A 112 -8.13 -40.09 9.86
N GLY A 113 -6.96 -40.03 10.45
CA GLY A 113 -6.73 -39.36 11.74
C GLY A 113 -6.60 -37.82 11.61
N ARG A 114 -6.19 -37.18 12.72
CA ARG A 114 -5.96 -35.70 12.80
C ARG A 114 -5.12 -35.11 11.69
N GLY A 115 -4.22 -35.89 11.09
CA GLY A 115 -3.43 -35.45 9.92
C GLY A 115 -4.26 -35.16 8.69
N THR A 116 -5.32 -35.93 8.43
CA THR A 116 -6.22 -35.69 7.28
C THR A 116 -7.04 -34.40 7.48
N GLY A 117 -7.54 -34.16 8.69
CA GLY A 117 -8.21 -32.92 9.05
C GLY A 117 -7.29 -31.70 8.90
N ALA A 118 -6.04 -31.81 9.39
CA ALA A 118 -5.06 -30.73 9.25
C ALA A 118 -4.74 -30.43 7.78
N ALA A 119 -4.55 -31.46 6.94
CA ALA A 119 -4.26 -31.28 5.50
C ALA A 119 -5.41 -30.62 4.76
N PHE A 120 -6.66 -31.04 5.03
CA PHE A 120 -7.84 -30.43 4.43
C PHE A 120 -8.01 -28.96 4.88
N GLY A 121 -7.88 -28.68 6.17
CA GLY A 121 -7.95 -27.34 6.73
C GLY A 121 -6.84 -26.43 6.20
N ALA A 122 -5.62 -26.96 6.02
CA ALA A 122 -4.52 -26.23 5.40
C ALA A 122 -4.85 -25.84 3.95
N ALA A 123 -5.38 -26.78 3.15
CA ALA A 123 -5.71 -26.52 1.75
C ALA A 123 -6.81 -25.45 1.62
N VAL A 124 -7.91 -25.58 2.35
CA VAL A 124 -9.00 -24.61 2.35
C VAL A 124 -8.54 -23.26 2.87
N GLY A 125 -7.79 -23.24 3.97
CA GLY A 125 -7.24 -22.04 4.57
C GLY A 125 -6.24 -21.33 3.65
N PHE A 126 -5.41 -22.10 2.92
CA PHE A 126 -4.48 -21.51 1.94
C PHE A 126 -5.23 -20.80 0.81
N VAL A 127 -6.22 -21.45 0.21
CA VAL A 127 -7.01 -20.84 -0.89
C VAL A 127 -7.74 -19.60 -0.40
N GLY A 128 -8.45 -19.68 0.72
CA GLY A 128 -9.16 -18.54 1.31
C GLY A 128 -8.23 -17.39 1.66
N GLY A 129 -7.13 -17.69 2.34
CA GLY A 129 -6.12 -16.68 2.73
C GLY A 129 -5.43 -16.05 1.53
N ALA A 130 -5.12 -16.82 0.48
CA ALA A 130 -4.53 -16.31 -0.75
C ALA A 130 -5.48 -15.35 -1.48
N VAL A 131 -6.76 -15.66 -1.57
CA VAL A 131 -7.78 -14.79 -2.17
C VAL A 131 -7.88 -13.48 -1.39
N VAL A 132 -8.01 -13.53 -0.06
CA VAL A 132 -8.06 -12.35 0.80
C VAL A 132 -6.79 -11.53 0.65
N GLY A 133 -5.61 -12.16 0.69
CA GLY A 133 -4.32 -11.49 0.52
C GLY A 133 -4.18 -10.82 -0.86
N ALA A 134 -4.70 -11.45 -1.93
CA ALA A 134 -4.65 -10.89 -3.28
C ALA A 134 -5.57 -9.67 -3.47
N ILE A 135 -6.71 -9.64 -2.77
CA ILE A 135 -7.69 -8.56 -2.86
C ILE A 135 -7.29 -7.38 -1.96
N TRP A 136 -6.46 -7.62 -0.91
CA TRP A 136 -6.06 -6.59 0.03
C TRP A 136 -5.33 -5.44 -0.67
N PRO A 137 -5.88 -4.22 -0.65
CA PRO A 137 -5.30 -3.09 -1.38
C PRO A 137 -4.03 -2.61 -0.68
N SER A 138 -2.87 -2.94 -1.21
CA SER A 138 -1.59 -2.37 -0.78
C SER A 138 -1.23 -1.21 -1.71
N HIS A 139 -1.71 -0.02 -1.38
CA HIS A 139 -1.35 1.21 -2.10
C HIS A 139 -0.06 1.76 -1.52
N GLU A 140 0.96 1.84 -2.33
CA GLU A 140 2.22 2.47 -1.93
C GLU A 140 2.05 3.98 -1.87
N LEU A 141 2.33 4.55 -0.70
CA LEU A 141 2.31 5.99 -0.48
C LEU A 141 3.63 6.58 -0.99
N ILE A 142 3.59 7.32 -2.08
CA ILE A 142 4.77 7.95 -2.70
C ILE A 142 5.06 9.31 -2.08
N TYR A 143 4.01 10.08 -1.80
CA TYR A 143 4.11 11.44 -1.28
C TYR A 143 3.00 11.72 -0.28
N ARG A 144 3.35 12.45 0.79
CA ARG A 144 2.39 12.99 1.76
C ARG A 144 2.88 14.33 2.27
N THR A 145 2.07 15.36 2.15
CA THR A 145 2.33 16.63 2.82
C THR A 145 2.15 16.42 4.33
N LYS A 146 3.13 16.87 5.13
CA LYS A 146 2.88 17.05 6.56
C LYS A 146 1.84 18.16 6.68
N GLY A 147 0.66 17.82 7.16
CA GLY A 147 -0.33 18.82 7.52
C GLY A 147 0.24 19.82 8.55
N PRO A 148 -0.36 21.00 8.65
CA PRO A 148 0.04 22.01 9.59
C PRO A 148 -0.03 21.51 11.03
#